data_28109f415f37421d8a8b34210cdce402
#
_entry.id   28109f415f37421d8a8b34210cdce402
#
_cell.length_a   1.000
_cell.length_b   1.000
_cell.length_c   1.000
_cell.angle_alpha   90.00
_cell.angle_beta   90.00
_cell.angle_gamma   90.00
#
_symmetry.space_group_name_H-M   'P 1'
#
loop_
_entity.id
_entity.type
_entity.pdbx_description
1 polymer ?
#
loop_
_entity_poly.entity_id
_entity_poly.type
_entity_poly.pdbx_seq_one_letter_code
_entity_poly.pdbx_strand_id
1 'polypeptide(L)'
;MNQLVNQDINNNKINLYKNVNLQVEAQRKNYKMIKEFYKNKSNMVNYLKNKLCTNFTENFEILNYINSGSSGVVYEGRYIKKPEKHVCLKFLLNKSEEEKREKKNKNININVNTNTNTSPKIKEINIQNKLKDKNITAYYDYFDLKDYGCIIMEYAKFGDLEYFQKKLIKKPSLSETLLAYITKQILDGLLYVHQSKIIHMDIKQQNILIDENLNVKLADFSVSFSYEKFKENDKINLPLSGTSLYMSPEVLLKSQIDYEDCSKIDMFSLGVVLFNLAFEKFPYELDYSYRRNFALILDKIKKQKLIIPEKKKFSALFKKFLRSLLEKNIKNRISIYEALDDPWIKSADLLIKEKEKLNDMEKFLINMITDNVRSFNDYLKNNNSDTFHTSN
;
A
#
# COMPACT_ATOMS: atom_id res chain seq x y z
N MET A 1 9.02 -44.51 -11.43
CA MET A 1 9.11 -43.10 -11.86
C MET A 1 8.13 -42.19 -11.13
N ASN A 2 6.85 -42.51 -11.03
CA ASN A 2 5.86 -41.60 -10.36
C ASN A 2 6.06 -41.39 -8.86
N GLN A 3 6.69 -42.30 -8.11
CA GLN A 3 6.97 -42.10 -6.67
C GLN A 3 8.15 -41.20 -6.40
N LEU A 4 9.18 -41.20 -7.23
CA LEU A 4 10.34 -40.28 -7.11
C LEU A 4 9.96 -38.84 -7.47
N VAL A 5 9.13 -38.65 -8.50
CA VAL A 5 8.64 -37.30 -8.88
C VAL A 5 7.76 -36.70 -7.78
N ASN A 6 6.95 -37.49 -7.09
CA ASN A 6 6.13 -37.02 -5.95
C ASN A 6 6.95 -36.74 -4.69
N GLN A 7 8.06 -37.45 -4.45
CA GLN A 7 8.98 -37.11 -3.35
C GLN A 7 9.74 -35.81 -3.60
N ASP A 8 10.19 -35.55 -4.83
CA ASP A 8 10.88 -34.31 -5.19
C ASP A 8 9.93 -33.09 -5.13
N ILE A 9 8.67 -33.24 -5.52
CA ILE A 9 7.65 -32.20 -5.39
C ILE A 9 7.35 -31.91 -3.92
N ASN A 10 7.28 -32.90 -3.05
CA ASN A 10 7.08 -32.70 -1.62
C ASN A 10 8.30 -32.10 -0.90
N ASN A 11 9.51 -32.53 -1.26
CA ASN A 11 10.75 -31.97 -0.71
C ASN A 11 10.93 -30.51 -1.14
N ASN A 12 10.63 -30.17 -2.39
CA ASN A 12 10.64 -28.80 -2.85
C ASN A 12 9.58 -27.92 -2.15
N LYS A 13 8.39 -28.45 -1.87
CA LYS A 13 7.38 -27.76 -1.08
C LYS A 13 7.84 -27.52 0.37
N ILE A 14 8.42 -28.53 1.04
CA ILE A 14 8.92 -28.41 2.42
C ILE A 14 10.07 -27.39 2.51
N ASN A 15 10.98 -27.38 1.54
CA ASN A 15 12.06 -26.39 1.48
C ASN A 15 11.52 -24.98 1.17
N LEU A 16 10.49 -24.87 0.35
CA LEU A 16 9.80 -23.61 0.08
C LEU A 16 9.17 -23.04 1.36
N TYR A 17 8.50 -23.86 2.18
CA TYR A 17 7.89 -23.46 3.46
C TYR A 17 8.96 -23.07 4.51
N LYS A 18 10.10 -23.78 4.56
CA LYS A 18 11.21 -23.41 5.46
C LYS A 18 11.79 -22.04 5.11
N ASN A 19 12.00 -21.76 3.82
CA ASN A 19 12.52 -20.46 3.37
C ASN A 19 11.53 -19.31 3.61
N VAL A 20 10.22 -19.55 3.43
CA VAL A 20 9.17 -18.59 3.75
C VAL A 20 9.14 -18.29 5.24
N ASN A 21 9.27 -19.31 6.11
CA ASN A 21 9.31 -19.11 7.55
C ASN A 21 10.54 -18.30 7.99
N LEU A 22 11.70 -18.51 7.39
CA LEU A 22 12.91 -17.73 7.68
C LEU A 22 12.75 -16.25 7.27
N GLN A 23 12.12 -15.96 6.15
CA GLN A 23 11.81 -14.58 5.75
C GLN A 23 10.78 -13.92 6.70
N VAL A 24 9.77 -14.67 7.13
CA VAL A 24 8.78 -14.21 8.10
C VAL A 24 9.43 -13.96 9.47
N GLU A 25 10.37 -14.79 9.92
CA GLU A 25 11.11 -14.58 11.16
C GLU A 25 12.04 -13.36 11.11
N ALA A 26 12.71 -13.13 9.98
CA ALA A 26 13.53 -11.93 9.78
C ALA A 26 12.65 -10.65 9.80
N GLN A 27 11.47 -10.68 9.18
CA GLN A 27 10.49 -9.59 9.27
C GLN A 27 9.96 -9.41 10.69
N ARG A 28 9.76 -10.49 11.46
CA ARG A 28 9.35 -10.43 12.89
C ARG A 28 10.41 -9.79 13.77
N LYS A 29 11.69 -10.13 13.56
CA LYS A 29 12.81 -9.56 14.32
C LYS A 29 12.91 -8.05 14.07
N ASN A 30 12.80 -7.61 12.81
CA ASN A 30 12.77 -6.19 12.46
C ASN A 30 11.54 -5.48 13.05
N TYR A 31 10.35 -6.09 12.98
CA TYR A 31 9.13 -5.53 13.57
C TYR A 31 9.23 -5.40 15.11
N LYS A 32 9.82 -6.39 15.78
CA LYS A 32 10.05 -6.34 17.23
C LYS A 32 11.01 -5.23 17.63
N MET A 33 12.11 -5.07 16.90
CA MET A 33 13.09 -3.98 17.10
C MET A 33 12.45 -2.61 16.88
N ILE A 34 11.71 -2.42 15.79
CA ILE A 34 10.99 -1.18 15.51
C ILE A 34 9.95 -0.89 16.60
N LYS A 35 9.23 -1.92 17.08
CA LYS A 35 8.23 -1.78 18.13
C LYS A 35 8.85 -1.44 19.50
N GLU A 36 10.01 -2.00 19.82
CA GLU A 36 10.77 -1.67 21.05
C GLU A 36 11.33 -0.25 20.99
N PHE A 37 11.88 0.14 19.85
CA PHE A 37 12.33 1.50 19.57
C PHE A 37 11.18 2.51 19.72
N TYR A 38 9.98 2.14 19.25
CA TYR A 38 8.78 2.94 19.36
C TYR A 38 8.23 3.07 20.79
N LYS A 39 8.38 2.05 21.65
CA LYS A 39 7.97 2.14 23.06
C LYS A 39 8.64 3.29 23.81
N ASN A 40 9.76 3.78 23.33
CA ASN A 40 10.52 4.91 23.85
C ASN A 40 10.34 6.19 23.00
N LYS A 41 9.10 6.53 22.63
CA LYS A 41 8.78 7.70 21.78
C LYS A 41 9.44 9.01 22.27
N SER A 42 9.38 9.30 23.55
CA SER A 42 10.02 10.51 24.15
C SER A 42 11.55 10.47 24.02
N ASN A 43 12.14 9.28 24.23
CA ASN A 43 13.58 9.08 24.06
C ASN A 43 13.99 9.15 22.59
N MET A 44 13.12 8.76 21.65
CA MET A 44 13.40 8.84 20.22
C MET A 44 13.56 10.28 19.73
N VAL A 45 12.66 11.18 20.11
CA VAL A 45 12.79 12.59 19.73
C VAL A 45 14.06 13.19 20.31
N ASN A 46 14.41 12.88 21.56
CA ASN A 46 15.66 13.32 22.19
C ASN A 46 16.88 12.66 21.56
N TYR A 47 16.82 11.34 21.27
CA TYR A 47 17.90 10.60 20.59
C TYR A 47 18.16 11.18 19.20
N LEU A 48 17.11 11.40 18.42
CA LEU A 48 17.22 11.99 17.09
C LEU A 48 17.75 13.43 17.17
N LYS A 49 17.28 14.26 18.12
CA LYS A 49 17.79 15.61 18.35
C LYS A 49 19.27 15.61 18.72
N ASN A 50 19.73 14.64 19.51
CA ASN A 50 21.14 14.57 19.99
C ASN A 50 22.10 13.92 18.98
N LYS A 51 21.65 13.13 18.04
CA LYS A 51 22.49 12.39 17.08
C LYS A 51 22.29 12.78 15.61
N LEU A 52 21.31 13.60 15.31
CA LEU A 52 21.08 14.06 13.95
C LEU A 52 22.22 15.00 13.51
N CYS A 53 22.68 14.79 12.29
CA CYS A 53 23.56 15.78 11.68
C CYS A 53 22.82 17.14 11.69
N THR A 54 23.57 18.18 11.99
CA THR A 54 23.07 19.56 12.14
C THR A 54 22.14 19.97 10.99
N ASN A 55 22.45 19.53 9.77
CA ASN A 55 21.68 19.84 8.58
C ASN A 55 20.21 19.32 8.63
N PHE A 56 19.91 18.17 9.25
CA PHE A 56 18.54 17.70 9.40
C PHE A 56 17.78 18.53 10.44
N THR A 57 18.34 18.70 11.64
CA THR A 57 17.71 19.42 12.75
C THR A 57 17.55 20.92 12.51
N GLU A 58 18.35 21.51 11.61
CA GLU A 58 18.21 22.88 11.15
C GLU A 58 17.09 23.08 10.13
N ASN A 59 16.67 22.02 9.44
CA ASN A 59 15.67 22.09 8.39
C ASN A 59 14.32 21.53 8.79
N PHE A 60 14.29 20.52 9.68
CA PHE A 60 13.04 19.79 9.99
C PHE A 60 12.78 19.69 11.49
N GLU A 61 11.53 19.90 11.87
CA GLU A 61 11.00 19.62 13.20
C GLU A 61 10.14 18.35 13.13
N ILE A 62 10.35 17.41 14.07
CA ILE A 62 9.54 16.21 14.23
C ILE A 62 8.33 16.56 15.10
N LEU A 63 7.12 16.33 14.58
CA LEU A 63 5.86 16.63 15.25
C LEU A 63 5.23 15.37 15.84
N ASN A 64 4.32 14.77 15.13
CA ASN A 64 3.50 13.68 15.60
C ASN A 64 3.93 12.33 15.02
N TYR A 65 3.82 11.28 15.85
CA TYR A 65 3.92 9.93 15.34
C TYR A 65 2.70 9.59 14.48
N ILE A 66 2.93 9.00 13.31
CA ILE A 66 1.87 8.57 12.40
C ILE A 66 1.70 7.05 12.49
N ASN A 67 2.75 6.30 12.17
CA ASN A 67 2.66 4.85 12.06
C ASN A 67 4.03 4.16 12.18
N SER A 68 4.03 2.83 12.37
CA SER A 68 5.23 2.01 12.25
C SER A 68 4.91 0.66 11.65
N GLY A 69 5.77 0.18 10.76
CA GLY A 69 5.62 -1.08 10.07
C GLY A 69 6.96 -1.78 9.81
N SER A 70 6.95 -2.77 8.93
CA SER A 70 8.16 -3.50 8.52
C SER A 70 9.15 -2.62 7.76
N SER A 71 8.69 -1.55 7.13
CA SER A 71 9.48 -0.62 6.35
C SER A 71 10.09 0.54 7.16
N GLY A 72 9.66 0.76 8.41
CA GLY A 72 10.22 1.82 9.25
C GLY A 72 9.22 2.48 10.19
N VAL A 73 9.59 3.62 10.74
CA VAL A 73 8.74 4.45 11.60
C VAL A 73 8.47 5.78 10.91
N VAL A 74 7.21 6.19 10.91
CA VAL A 74 6.74 7.36 10.19
C VAL A 74 6.24 8.43 11.14
N TYR A 75 6.73 9.64 10.94
CA TYR A 75 6.32 10.83 11.68
C TYR A 75 5.81 11.93 10.75
N GLU A 76 4.92 12.74 11.26
CA GLU A 76 4.67 14.06 10.76
C GLU A 76 5.82 14.96 11.16
N GLY A 77 6.30 15.76 10.23
CA GLY A 77 7.28 16.82 10.46
C GLY A 77 6.90 18.09 9.73
N ARG A 78 7.67 19.14 9.93
CA ARG A 78 7.54 20.39 9.16
C ARG A 78 8.90 21.03 8.90
N TYR A 79 8.95 21.86 7.88
CA TYR A 79 10.12 22.71 7.67
C TYR A 79 10.20 23.79 8.74
N ILE A 80 11.37 23.97 9.37
CA ILE A 80 11.58 25.01 10.39
C ILE A 80 11.41 26.41 9.78
N LYS A 81 11.94 26.62 8.58
CA LYS A 81 11.86 27.92 7.87
C LYS A 81 10.51 28.18 7.21
N LYS A 82 9.64 27.16 7.10
CA LYS A 82 8.29 27.24 6.51
C LYS A 82 7.36 26.35 7.33
N PRO A 83 6.95 26.79 8.55
CA PRO A 83 6.19 25.94 9.50
C PRO A 83 4.83 25.48 8.97
N GLU A 84 4.25 26.19 8.02
CA GLU A 84 3.02 25.82 7.32
C GLU A 84 3.20 24.62 6.38
N LYS A 85 4.44 24.31 5.98
CA LYS A 85 4.75 23.22 5.09
C LYS A 85 5.07 21.95 5.87
N HIS A 86 4.08 21.06 5.98
CA HIS A 86 4.21 19.74 6.59
C HIS A 86 4.86 18.73 5.64
N VAL A 87 5.54 17.75 6.21
CA VAL A 87 6.21 16.64 5.51
C VAL A 87 6.01 15.34 6.27
N CYS A 88 6.12 14.24 5.56
CA CYS A 88 6.22 12.90 6.13
C CYS A 88 7.71 12.53 6.28
N LEU A 89 8.10 12.11 7.48
CA LEU A 89 9.46 11.69 7.83
C LEU A 89 9.45 10.16 8.07
N LYS A 90 9.94 9.37 7.10
CA LYS A 90 10.02 7.91 7.22
C LYS A 90 11.43 7.50 7.62
N PHE A 91 11.60 7.07 8.86
CA PHE A 91 12.87 6.59 9.41
C PHE A 91 13.04 5.10 9.15
N LEU A 92 14.10 4.74 8.44
CA LEU A 92 14.49 3.39 8.10
C LEU A 92 15.71 3.00 8.93
N LEU A 93 15.66 1.88 9.67
CA LEU A 93 16.82 1.36 10.40
C LEU A 93 17.96 0.97 9.45
N ASN A 94 19.16 1.46 9.71
CA ASN A 94 20.36 0.96 9.08
C ASN A 94 20.70 -0.40 9.70
N LYS A 95 20.89 -1.43 8.90
CA LYS A 95 21.37 -2.72 9.39
C LYS A 95 22.78 -2.50 9.94
N SER A 96 23.03 -2.93 11.19
CA SER A 96 24.37 -2.85 11.78
C SER A 96 25.40 -3.61 10.93
N GLU A 97 26.65 -3.17 10.95
CA GLU A 97 27.76 -3.87 10.28
C GLU A 97 27.91 -5.31 10.79
N GLU A 98 27.49 -5.60 12.03
CA GLU A 98 27.47 -6.94 12.60
C GLU A 98 26.46 -7.85 11.90
N GLU A 99 25.25 -7.35 11.59
CA GLU A 99 24.27 -8.12 10.81
C GLU A 99 24.74 -8.39 9.38
N LYS A 100 25.55 -7.48 8.81
CA LYS A 100 26.19 -7.68 7.51
C LYS A 100 27.30 -8.74 7.57
N ARG A 101 28.07 -8.81 8.67
CA ARG A 101 29.12 -9.81 8.91
C ARG A 101 28.56 -11.20 9.19
N GLU A 102 27.50 -11.30 10.01
CA GLU A 102 26.82 -12.58 10.28
C GLU A 102 26.23 -13.22 9.02
N LYS A 103 25.75 -12.42 8.05
CA LYS A 103 25.29 -12.91 6.75
C LYS A 103 26.41 -13.38 5.84
N LYS A 104 27.60 -12.76 5.92
CA LYS A 104 28.79 -13.19 5.19
C LYS A 104 29.37 -14.50 5.74
N ASN A 105 29.27 -14.73 7.05
CA ASN A 105 29.81 -15.92 7.72
C ASN A 105 28.89 -17.15 7.65
N LYS A 106 27.59 -16.95 7.39
CA LYS A 106 26.68 -18.04 7.06
C LYS A 106 26.69 -18.22 5.55
N ASN A 107 27.55 -19.11 5.05
CA ASN A 107 27.55 -19.60 3.65
C ASN A 107 26.20 -20.25 3.31
N ILE A 108 25.15 -19.49 3.25
CA ILE A 108 23.89 -19.90 2.67
C ILE A 108 23.96 -19.47 1.21
N ASN A 109 24.38 -20.39 0.35
CA ASN A 109 24.23 -20.29 -1.11
C ASN A 109 22.74 -20.19 -1.46
N ILE A 110 22.17 -19.00 -1.27
CA ILE A 110 20.91 -18.66 -1.89
C ILE A 110 21.29 -18.11 -3.26
N ASN A 111 21.28 -18.97 -4.27
CA ASN A 111 21.28 -18.56 -5.67
C ASN A 111 19.99 -17.80 -5.96
N VAL A 112 19.87 -16.58 -5.44
CA VAL A 112 18.98 -15.57 -5.96
C VAL A 112 19.83 -14.74 -6.92
N ASN A 113 19.71 -15.02 -8.20
CA ASN A 113 20.23 -14.19 -9.29
C ASN A 113 19.58 -12.81 -9.22
N THR A 114 19.91 -12.00 -8.23
CA THR A 114 19.65 -10.57 -8.20
C THR A 114 21.01 -9.88 -8.30
N ASN A 115 21.46 -9.69 -9.53
CA ASN A 115 22.58 -8.82 -9.86
C ASN A 115 22.26 -7.35 -9.56
N THR A 116 22.02 -6.99 -8.31
CA THR A 116 22.10 -5.60 -7.83
C THR A 116 22.48 -5.63 -6.35
N ASN A 117 23.71 -5.27 -6.06
CA ASN A 117 24.27 -5.01 -4.71
C ASN A 117 23.66 -3.75 -4.05
N THR A 118 22.44 -3.35 -4.41
CA THR A 118 21.76 -2.19 -3.82
C THR A 118 20.95 -2.63 -2.61
N SER A 119 21.14 -1.94 -1.49
CA SER A 119 20.33 -2.19 -0.28
C SER A 119 18.84 -1.97 -0.60
N PRO A 120 17.92 -2.68 0.06
CA PRO A 120 16.47 -2.49 -0.14
C PRO A 120 16.03 -1.02 -0.04
N LYS A 121 16.70 -0.25 0.76
CA LYS A 121 16.58 1.17 1.01
C LYS A 121 16.88 2.02 -0.23
N ILE A 122 18.03 1.77 -0.87
CA ILE A 122 18.41 2.45 -2.11
C ILE A 122 17.44 2.13 -3.23
N LYS A 123 16.93 0.91 -3.26
CA LYS A 123 15.91 0.50 -4.24
C LYS A 123 14.60 1.29 -4.09
N GLU A 124 14.09 1.43 -2.86
CA GLU A 124 12.89 2.21 -2.58
C GLU A 124 13.06 3.67 -3.02
N ILE A 125 14.17 4.30 -2.61
CA ILE A 125 14.51 5.69 -2.97
C ILE A 125 14.59 5.86 -4.49
N ASN A 126 15.27 4.95 -5.19
CA ASN A 126 15.43 5.01 -6.63
C ASN A 126 14.09 4.87 -7.37
N ILE A 127 13.21 3.98 -6.92
CA ILE A 127 11.87 3.82 -7.49
C ILE A 127 11.06 5.10 -7.23
N GLN A 128 10.99 5.56 -5.99
CA GLN A 128 10.16 6.69 -5.61
C GLN A 128 10.62 8.00 -6.24
N ASN A 129 11.93 8.19 -6.41
CA ASN A 129 12.47 9.37 -7.09
C ASN A 129 12.18 9.40 -8.60
N LYS A 130 11.99 8.23 -9.24
CA LYS A 130 11.58 8.14 -10.65
C LYS A 130 10.10 8.47 -10.85
N LEU A 131 9.27 8.18 -9.86
CA LEU A 131 7.81 8.31 -9.96
C LEU A 131 7.37 9.72 -9.58
N LYS A 132 6.91 10.49 -10.57
CA LYS A 132 6.42 11.88 -10.39
C LYS A 132 5.04 12.02 -11.01
N ASP A 133 4.03 11.76 -10.22
CA ASP A 133 2.63 11.85 -10.63
C ASP A 133 1.77 12.42 -9.49
N LYS A 134 0.65 13.06 -9.84
CA LYS A 134 -0.29 13.64 -8.87
C LYS A 134 -0.89 12.60 -7.93
N ASN A 135 -1.01 11.34 -8.35
CA ASN A 135 -1.57 10.23 -7.57
C ASN A 135 -0.49 9.36 -6.93
N ILE A 136 0.74 9.85 -6.84
CA ILE A 136 1.84 9.20 -6.14
C ILE A 136 2.40 10.15 -5.09
N THR A 137 2.69 9.63 -3.88
CA THR A 137 3.34 10.40 -2.82
C THR A 137 4.68 10.95 -3.29
N ALA A 138 4.85 12.27 -3.32
CA ALA A 138 6.06 12.89 -3.81
C ALA A 138 7.24 12.61 -2.85
N TYR A 139 8.36 12.20 -3.42
CA TYR A 139 9.65 12.12 -2.74
C TYR A 139 10.33 13.50 -2.80
N TYR A 140 10.85 13.97 -1.65
CA TYR A 140 11.54 15.24 -1.57
C TYR A 140 13.04 15.08 -1.36
N ASP A 141 13.46 14.28 -0.37
CA ASP A 141 14.87 14.16 -0.01
C ASP A 141 15.16 12.90 0.82
N TYR A 142 16.42 12.61 1.03
CA TYR A 142 16.91 11.54 1.89
C TYR A 142 18.11 11.97 2.71
N PHE A 143 18.07 11.70 4.00
CA PHE A 143 19.16 11.93 4.93
C PHE A 143 19.70 10.60 5.46
N ASP A 144 20.99 10.39 5.34
CA ASP A 144 21.69 9.28 6.00
C ASP A 144 22.14 9.72 7.39
N LEU A 145 21.45 9.21 8.40
CA LEU A 145 21.63 9.56 9.81
C LEU A 145 22.26 8.36 10.50
N LYS A 146 23.57 8.18 10.38
CA LYS A 146 24.38 7.11 10.99
C LYS A 146 23.67 5.76 11.27
N ASP A 147 22.70 5.76 12.20
CA ASP A 147 21.94 4.56 12.61
C ASP A 147 20.62 4.39 11.82
N TYR A 148 20.16 5.44 11.14
CA TYR A 148 18.92 5.52 10.39
C TYR A 148 19.12 6.19 9.05
N GLY A 149 18.26 5.86 8.09
CA GLY A 149 18.00 6.74 6.97
C GLY A 149 16.65 7.41 7.16
N CYS A 150 16.52 8.66 6.78
CA CYS A 150 15.25 9.37 6.80
C CYS A 150 14.86 9.78 5.39
N ILE A 151 13.73 9.25 4.90
CA ILE A 151 13.11 9.68 3.64
C ILE A 151 12.13 10.79 3.98
N ILE A 152 12.25 11.92 3.27
CA ILE A 152 11.35 13.07 3.36
C ILE A 152 10.36 12.98 2.20
N MET A 153 9.08 12.98 2.50
CA MET A 153 8.01 12.80 1.51
C MET A 153 6.87 13.81 1.74
N GLU A 154 5.98 13.86 0.76
CA GLU A 154 4.71 14.55 0.86
C GLU A 154 3.89 14.06 2.05
N TYR A 155 3.29 15.00 2.79
CA TYR A 155 2.40 14.70 3.90
C TYR A 155 0.95 14.68 3.41
N ALA A 156 0.27 13.57 3.61
CA ALA A 156 -1.14 13.41 3.29
C ALA A 156 -1.99 13.67 4.55
N LYS A 157 -2.66 14.80 4.59
CA LYS A 157 -3.35 15.33 5.76
C LYS A 157 -4.45 14.43 6.30
N PHE A 158 -5.19 13.74 5.42
CA PHE A 158 -6.29 12.86 5.83
C PHE A 158 -5.85 11.41 6.07
N GLY A 159 -4.52 11.16 6.07
CA GLY A 159 -3.95 9.86 6.39
C GLY A 159 -4.20 8.79 5.35
N ASP A 160 -4.12 7.53 5.77
CA ASP A 160 -4.40 6.39 4.90
C ASP A 160 -5.91 6.11 4.78
N LEU A 161 -6.28 5.34 3.77
CA LEU A 161 -7.67 5.07 3.43
C LEU A 161 -8.42 4.29 4.53
N GLU A 162 -7.72 3.51 5.35
CA GLU A 162 -8.31 2.83 6.51
C GLU A 162 -8.67 3.83 7.61
N TYR A 163 -7.76 4.75 7.94
CA TYR A 163 -8.00 5.83 8.89
C TYR A 163 -9.11 6.77 8.39
N PHE A 164 -9.05 7.15 7.11
CA PHE A 164 -10.05 7.98 6.45
C PHE A 164 -11.46 7.39 6.59
N GLN A 165 -11.64 6.11 6.25
CA GLN A 165 -12.92 5.42 6.38
C GLN A 165 -13.38 5.34 7.84
N LYS A 166 -12.54 4.83 8.75
CA LYS A 166 -12.93 4.50 10.12
C LYS A 166 -13.05 5.70 11.04
N LYS A 167 -12.21 6.72 10.85
CA LYS A 167 -12.09 7.86 11.77
C LYS A 167 -12.74 9.12 11.26
N LEU A 168 -12.62 9.42 9.97
CA LEU A 168 -13.16 10.64 9.39
C LEU A 168 -14.60 10.43 8.91
N ILE A 169 -14.86 9.42 8.08
CA ILE A 169 -16.21 9.13 7.60
C ILE A 169 -17.07 8.45 8.68
N LYS A 170 -16.43 7.71 9.60
CA LYS A 170 -17.09 6.99 10.72
C LYS A 170 -18.21 6.05 10.27
N LYS A 171 -18.13 5.54 9.05
CA LYS A 171 -19.07 4.57 8.50
C LYS A 171 -18.41 3.24 8.21
N PRO A 172 -19.17 2.17 8.39
CA PRO A 172 -18.68 0.82 8.10
C PRO A 172 -18.32 0.62 6.63
N SER A 173 -18.92 1.37 5.70
CA SER A 173 -18.60 1.28 4.28
C SER A 173 -18.76 2.62 3.60
N LEU A 174 -17.96 2.84 2.58
CA LEU A 174 -18.08 4.01 1.73
C LEU A 174 -19.28 3.89 0.78
N SER A 175 -19.83 5.03 0.35
CA SER A 175 -20.81 5.07 -0.72
C SER A 175 -20.22 4.61 -2.05
N GLU A 176 -21.05 4.12 -2.95
CA GLU A 176 -20.60 3.70 -4.28
C GLU A 176 -19.97 4.85 -5.06
N THR A 177 -20.51 6.06 -4.93
CA THR A 177 -19.98 7.29 -5.53
C THR A 177 -18.55 7.57 -5.07
N LEU A 178 -18.31 7.54 -3.76
CA LEU A 178 -16.98 7.79 -3.21
C LEU A 178 -16.00 6.67 -3.56
N LEU A 179 -16.48 5.41 -3.58
CA LEU A 179 -15.69 4.28 -4.05
C LEU A 179 -15.26 4.45 -5.51
N ALA A 180 -16.17 4.86 -6.41
CA ALA A 180 -15.85 5.07 -7.81
C ALA A 180 -14.81 6.19 -7.99
N TYR A 181 -14.98 7.31 -7.28
CA TYR A 181 -14.06 8.43 -7.30
C TYR A 181 -12.64 8.06 -6.82
N ILE A 182 -12.56 7.39 -5.67
CA ILE A 182 -11.28 6.92 -5.11
C ILE A 182 -10.64 5.90 -6.06
N THR A 183 -11.42 4.95 -6.57
CA THR A 183 -10.91 3.90 -7.47
C THR A 183 -10.34 4.48 -8.75
N LYS A 184 -11.02 5.46 -9.34
CA LYS A 184 -10.51 6.12 -10.55
C LYS A 184 -9.12 6.70 -10.32
N GLN A 185 -8.91 7.41 -9.22
CA GLN A 185 -7.60 7.99 -8.90
C GLN A 185 -6.53 6.94 -8.59
N ILE A 186 -6.90 5.82 -7.93
CA ILE A 186 -5.97 4.69 -7.72
C ILE A 186 -5.55 4.12 -9.09
N LEU A 187 -6.50 3.94 -10.02
CA LEU A 187 -6.22 3.45 -11.36
C LEU A 187 -5.32 4.42 -12.14
N ASP A 188 -5.56 5.73 -12.05
CA ASP A 188 -4.71 6.74 -12.69
C ASP A 188 -3.26 6.64 -12.17
N GLY A 189 -3.07 6.54 -10.85
CA GLY A 189 -1.75 6.34 -10.24
C GLY A 189 -1.10 5.01 -10.61
N LEU A 190 -1.85 3.90 -10.60
CA LEU A 190 -1.36 2.58 -11.01
C LEU A 190 -0.98 2.56 -12.49
N LEU A 191 -1.74 3.23 -13.36
CA LEU A 191 -1.39 3.35 -14.78
C LEU A 191 0.01 3.95 -14.95
N TYR A 192 0.31 5.05 -14.24
CA TYR A 192 1.62 5.69 -14.29
C TYR A 192 2.73 4.75 -13.76
N VAL A 193 2.49 4.04 -12.66
CA VAL A 193 3.43 3.06 -12.09
C VAL A 193 3.72 1.93 -13.09
N HIS A 194 2.67 1.37 -13.70
CA HIS A 194 2.80 0.27 -14.67
C HIS A 194 3.45 0.71 -15.99
N GLN A 195 3.17 1.92 -16.47
CA GLN A 195 3.87 2.51 -17.63
C GLN A 195 5.38 2.69 -17.35
N SER A 196 5.74 2.97 -16.09
CA SER A 196 7.12 3.03 -15.62
C SER A 196 7.78 1.65 -15.44
N LYS A 197 7.11 0.55 -15.87
CA LYS A 197 7.55 -0.84 -15.74
C LYS A 197 7.81 -1.24 -14.28
N ILE A 198 6.96 -0.80 -13.39
CA ILE A 198 6.97 -1.11 -11.95
C ILE A 198 5.64 -1.74 -11.58
N ILE A 199 5.68 -2.77 -10.70
CA ILE A 199 4.53 -3.32 -10.00
C ILE A 199 4.65 -2.84 -8.55
N HIS A 200 3.58 -2.33 -7.96
CA HIS A 200 3.59 -1.84 -6.58
C HIS A 200 3.75 -2.97 -5.56
N MET A 201 3.08 -4.10 -5.77
CA MET A 201 3.13 -5.35 -4.98
C MET A 201 2.55 -5.27 -3.55
N ASP A 202 2.17 -4.09 -3.05
CA ASP A 202 1.57 -3.94 -1.71
C ASP A 202 0.41 -2.92 -1.71
N ILE A 203 -0.48 -3.03 -2.70
CA ILE A 203 -1.70 -2.23 -2.75
C ILE A 203 -2.63 -2.70 -1.63
N LYS A 204 -2.84 -1.83 -0.65
CA LYS A 204 -3.71 -1.99 0.52
C LYS A 204 -4.16 -0.64 1.04
N GLN A 205 -5.18 -0.61 1.89
CA GLN A 205 -5.73 0.64 2.44
C GLN A 205 -4.68 1.53 3.11
N GLN A 206 -3.71 0.94 3.82
CA GLN A 206 -2.65 1.66 4.55
C GLN A 206 -1.60 2.31 3.62
N ASN A 207 -1.54 1.89 2.36
CA ASN A 207 -0.61 2.43 1.35
C ASN A 207 -1.32 3.34 0.34
N ILE A 208 -2.59 3.64 0.57
CA ILE A 208 -3.40 4.57 -0.23
C ILE A 208 -3.73 5.75 0.67
N LEU A 209 -3.09 6.89 0.43
CA LEU A 209 -3.21 8.09 1.27
C LEU A 209 -4.16 9.09 0.61
N ILE A 210 -4.73 9.97 1.44
CA ILE A 210 -5.64 11.05 1.00
C ILE A 210 -5.04 12.38 1.46
N ASP A 211 -4.75 13.28 0.51
CA ASP A 211 -4.27 14.63 0.80
C ASP A 211 -5.39 15.60 1.19
N GLU A 212 -5.04 16.86 1.50
CA GLU A 212 -6.00 17.90 1.88
C GLU A 212 -6.99 18.31 0.78
N ASN A 213 -6.67 17.98 -0.48
CA ASN A 213 -7.52 18.24 -1.65
C ASN A 213 -8.31 17.00 -2.08
N LEU A 214 -8.31 15.94 -1.26
CA LEU A 214 -8.92 14.64 -1.53
C LEU A 214 -8.31 13.90 -2.74
N ASN A 215 -7.09 14.25 -3.11
CA ASN A 215 -6.37 13.43 -4.07
C ASN A 215 -5.88 12.16 -3.39
N VAL A 216 -6.03 11.07 -4.12
CA VAL A 216 -5.43 9.78 -3.73
C VAL A 216 -3.95 9.78 -4.07
N LYS A 217 -3.14 9.31 -3.14
CA LYS A 217 -1.69 9.18 -3.26
C LYS A 217 -1.25 7.76 -2.97
N LEU A 218 -0.70 7.05 -3.94
CA LEU A 218 -0.07 5.75 -3.73
C LEU A 218 1.26 5.94 -3.00
N ALA A 219 1.49 5.16 -1.95
CA ALA A 219 2.65 5.29 -1.06
C ALA A 219 3.29 3.94 -0.76
N ASP A 220 4.51 3.95 -0.23
CA ASP A 220 5.30 2.79 0.22
C ASP A 220 5.69 1.81 -0.90
N PHE A 221 6.69 2.19 -1.69
CA PHE A 221 7.28 1.39 -2.76
C PHE A 221 8.40 0.45 -2.28
N SER A 222 8.49 0.17 -0.97
CA SER A 222 9.58 -0.62 -0.37
C SER A 222 9.69 -2.04 -0.90
N VAL A 223 8.57 -2.64 -1.31
CA VAL A 223 8.50 -4.01 -1.86
C VAL A 223 8.20 -4.06 -3.36
N SER A 224 8.10 -2.91 -4.02
CA SER A 224 7.78 -2.82 -5.44
C SER A 224 8.79 -3.54 -6.31
N PHE A 225 8.36 -4.01 -7.46
CA PHE A 225 9.18 -4.78 -8.39
C PHE A 225 9.27 -4.06 -9.73
N SER A 226 10.51 -3.72 -10.16
CA SER A 226 10.76 -3.21 -11.50
C SER A 226 11.02 -4.36 -12.47
N TYR A 227 10.28 -4.38 -13.56
CA TYR A 227 10.44 -5.34 -14.66
C TYR A 227 10.96 -4.69 -15.95
N GLU A 228 11.56 -3.50 -15.84
CA GLU A 228 12.14 -2.73 -16.95
C GLU A 228 13.23 -3.50 -17.74
N LYS A 229 13.91 -4.45 -17.08
CA LYS A 229 14.96 -5.27 -17.70
C LYS A 229 14.42 -6.46 -18.54
N PHE A 230 13.15 -6.77 -18.41
CA PHE A 230 12.50 -7.86 -19.11
C PHE A 230 11.88 -7.34 -20.40
N LYS A 231 11.69 -8.26 -21.36
CA LYS A 231 11.10 -7.98 -22.66
C LYS A 231 9.74 -8.68 -22.80
N GLU A 232 8.98 -8.28 -23.79
CA GLU A 232 7.79 -9.00 -24.22
C GLU A 232 8.10 -10.50 -24.42
N ASN A 233 7.17 -11.36 -24.00
CA ASN A 233 7.29 -12.82 -23.97
C ASN A 233 8.23 -13.40 -22.89
N ASP A 234 8.89 -12.60 -22.06
CA ASP A 234 9.64 -13.14 -20.94
C ASP A 234 8.72 -13.69 -19.85
N LYS A 235 9.19 -14.78 -19.21
CA LYS A 235 8.59 -15.32 -17.98
C LYS A 235 9.28 -14.72 -16.77
N ILE A 236 8.51 -14.05 -15.91
CA ILE A 236 9.01 -13.28 -14.78
C ILE A 236 8.73 -14.04 -13.49
N ASN A 237 9.76 -14.22 -12.67
CA ASN A 237 9.64 -14.73 -11.31
C ASN A 237 9.52 -13.56 -10.33
N LEU A 238 8.36 -13.42 -9.71
CA LEU A 238 8.14 -12.38 -8.71
C LEU A 238 8.54 -12.84 -7.31
N PRO A 239 9.05 -11.90 -6.47
CA PRO A 239 9.28 -12.20 -5.07
C PRO A 239 7.95 -12.39 -4.34
N LEU A 240 7.92 -13.26 -3.33
CA LEU A 240 6.81 -13.34 -2.39
C LEU A 240 6.91 -12.15 -1.41
N SER A 241 6.36 -11.03 -1.80
CA SER A 241 6.43 -9.73 -1.10
C SER A 241 5.07 -9.08 -1.00
N GLY A 242 4.87 -8.22 0.00
CA GLY A 242 3.64 -7.49 0.24
C GLY A 242 2.81 -8.07 1.40
N THR A 243 1.58 -7.64 1.51
CA THR A 243 0.66 -8.01 2.60
C THR A 243 -0.21 -9.19 2.18
N SER A 244 -0.05 -10.33 2.81
CA SER A 244 -0.57 -11.64 2.37
C SER A 244 -2.06 -11.68 2.05
N LEU A 245 -2.91 -10.96 2.80
CA LEU A 245 -4.36 -10.93 2.61
C LEU A 245 -4.79 -10.19 1.33
N TYR A 246 -3.88 -9.40 0.73
CA TYR A 246 -4.10 -8.65 -0.51
C TYR A 246 -3.40 -9.27 -1.72
N MET A 247 -2.54 -10.28 -1.49
CA MET A 247 -1.77 -10.93 -2.56
C MET A 247 -2.66 -11.72 -3.51
N SER A 248 -2.35 -11.63 -4.77
CA SER A 248 -2.99 -12.43 -5.81
C SER A 248 -2.56 -13.91 -5.77
N PRO A 249 -3.37 -14.83 -6.30
CA PRO A 249 -3.09 -16.26 -6.28
C PRO A 249 -1.72 -16.63 -6.87
N GLU A 250 -1.33 -16.00 -7.97
CA GLU A 250 -0.07 -16.27 -8.67
C GLU A 250 1.15 -15.85 -7.87
N VAL A 251 1.07 -14.77 -7.10
CA VAL A 251 2.15 -14.33 -6.17
C VAL A 251 2.28 -15.32 -5.01
N LEU A 252 1.14 -15.76 -4.44
CA LEU A 252 1.12 -16.78 -3.38
C LEU A 252 1.66 -18.13 -3.85
N LEU A 253 1.43 -18.48 -5.12
CA LEU A 253 1.94 -19.71 -5.77
C LEU A 253 3.41 -19.61 -6.16
N LYS A 254 3.99 -18.41 -6.20
CA LYS A 254 5.28 -18.13 -6.83
C LYS A 254 5.35 -18.62 -8.29
N SER A 255 4.25 -18.43 -9.00
CA SER A 255 4.17 -18.82 -10.41
C SER A 255 5.05 -17.91 -11.27
N GLN A 256 5.55 -18.44 -12.37
CA GLN A 256 6.07 -17.61 -13.44
C GLN A 256 4.92 -16.87 -14.12
N ILE A 257 5.11 -15.59 -14.40
CA ILE A 257 4.11 -14.68 -14.93
C ILE A 257 4.62 -14.14 -16.25
N ASP A 258 3.73 -14.05 -17.23
CA ASP A 258 4.05 -13.40 -18.49
C ASP A 258 4.25 -11.91 -18.29
N TYR A 259 5.17 -11.32 -19.04
CA TYR A 259 5.48 -9.90 -18.98
C TYR A 259 4.23 -9.02 -19.09
N GLU A 260 3.32 -9.36 -19.99
CA GLU A 260 2.09 -8.62 -20.27
C GLU A 260 1.08 -8.63 -19.10
N ASP A 261 1.17 -9.66 -18.25
CA ASP A 261 0.25 -9.84 -17.13
C ASP A 261 0.76 -9.24 -15.81
N CYS A 262 2.02 -8.79 -15.75
CA CYS A 262 2.66 -8.31 -14.52
C CYS A 262 1.83 -7.24 -13.80
N SER A 263 1.27 -6.29 -14.52
CA SER A 263 0.44 -5.21 -13.97
C SER A 263 -0.86 -5.69 -13.33
N LYS A 264 -1.39 -6.85 -13.76
CA LYS A 264 -2.65 -7.42 -13.26
C LYS A 264 -2.56 -7.92 -11.82
N ILE A 265 -1.35 -8.02 -11.26
CA ILE A 265 -1.12 -8.35 -9.84
C ILE A 265 -1.71 -7.28 -8.94
N ASP A 266 -1.39 -6.01 -9.20
CA ASP A 266 -1.92 -4.89 -8.43
C ASP A 266 -3.44 -4.75 -8.61
N MET A 267 -3.99 -5.17 -9.76
CA MET A 267 -5.43 -5.16 -10.01
C MET A 267 -6.19 -6.09 -9.07
N PHE A 268 -5.64 -7.29 -8.77
CA PHE A 268 -6.25 -8.18 -7.78
C PHE A 268 -6.24 -7.55 -6.38
N SER A 269 -5.10 -6.98 -5.98
CA SER A 269 -4.94 -6.30 -4.69
C SER A 269 -5.92 -5.12 -4.56
N LEU A 270 -6.12 -4.34 -5.63
CA LEU A 270 -7.15 -3.31 -5.70
C LEU A 270 -8.56 -3.89 -5.51
N GLY A 271 -8.86 -5.04 -6.11
CA GLY A 271 -10.11 -5.74 -5.90
C GLY A 271 -10.36 -6.11 -4.44
N VAL A 272 -9.32 -6.56 -3.72
CA VAL A 272 -9.40 -6.83 -2.27
C VAL A 272 -9.63 -5.55 -1.47
N VAL A 273 -8.96 -4.45 -1.82
CA VAL A 273 -9.18 -3.13 -1.20
C VAL A 273 -10.63 -2.70 -1.36
N LEU A 274 -11.17 -2.74 -2.59
CA LEU A 274 -12.55 -2.33 -2.85
C LEU A 274 -13.58 -3.22 -2.15
N PHE A 275 -13.34 -4.53 -2.12
CA PHE A 275 -14.21 -5.45 -1.39
C PHE A 275 -14.25 -5.09 0.10
N ASN A 276 -13.09 -4.81 0.69
CA ASN A 276 -13.00 -4.45 2.10
C ASN A 276 -13.66 -3.08 2.39
N LEU A 277 -13.43 -2.07 1.56
CA LEU A 277 -14.07 -0.75 1.70
C LEU A 277 -15.59 -0.80 1.56
N ALA A 278 -16.10 -1.67 0.69
CA ALA A 278 -17.53 -1.83 0.45
C ALA A 278 -18.24 -2.67 1.53
N PHE A 279 -17.58 -3.72 2.04
CA PHE A 279 -18.24 -4.75 2.86
C PHE A 279 -17.62 -4.96 4.24
N GLU A 280 -16.51 -4.28 4.59
CA GLU A 280 -15.71 -4.47 5.83
C GLU A 280 -15.23 -5.91 6.05
N LYS A 281 -15.08 -6.64 4.98
CA LYS A 281 -14.65 -8.04 4.96
C LYS A 281 -13.61 -8.25 3.89
N PHE A 282 -12.80 -9.28 4.05
CA PHE A 282 -11.98 -9.78 2.95
C PHE A 282 -12.79 -10.71 2.05
N PRO A 283 -12.50 -10.78 0.74
CA PRO A 283 -13.09 -11.79 -0.12
C PRO A 283 -12.65 -13.20 0.30
N TYR A 284 -13.36 -14.23 -0.16
CA TYR A 284 -13.04 -15.64 0.07
C TYR A 284 -12.99 -16.04 1.56
N GLU A 285 -13.86 -15.41 2.39
CA GLU A 285 -13.94 -15.66 3.84
C GLU A 285 -12.58 -15.59 4.55
N LEU A 286 -11.72 -14.69 4.10
CA LEU A 286 -10.47 -14.39 4.75
C LEU A 286 -10.67 -13.37 5.87
N ASP A 287 -9.81 -13.45 6.89
CA ASP A 287 -9.71 -12.48 7.98
C ASP A 287 -8.25 -12.32 8.46
N TYR A 288 -8.02 -11.44 9.40
CA TYR A 288 -6.67 -11.17 9.92
C TYR A 288 -5.99 -12.35 10.62
N SER A 289 -6.71 -13.40 11.01
CA SER A 289 -6.11 -14.61 11.62
C SER A 289 -5.25 -15.38 10.62
N TYR A 290 -5.59 -15.29 9.32
CA TYR A 290 -4.87 -15.95 8.23
C TYR A 290 -3.59 -15.24 7.79
N ARG A 291 -3.34 -13.98 8.22
CA ARG A 291 -2.25 -13.11 7.70
C ARG A 291 -0.84 -13.69 7.71
N ARG A 292 -0.62 -14.82 8.36
CA ARG A 292 0.69 -15.52 8.45
C ARG A 292 0.70 -16.89 7.80
N ASN A 293 -0.41 -17.29 7.18
CA ASN A 293 -0.56 -18.63 6.60
C ASN A 293 -0.87 -18.51 5.10
N PHE A 294 0.18 -18.31 4.30
CA PHE A 294 0.07 -18.17 2.85
C PHE A 294 -0.60 -19.38 2.17
N ALA A 295 -0.31 -20.61 2.67
CA ALA A 295 -0.88 -21.83 2.11
C ALA A 295 -2.40 -21.87 2.32
N LEU A 296 -2.88 -21.51 3.50
CA LEU A 296 -4.30 -21.50 3.80
C LEU A 296 -5.04 -20.37 3.08
N ILE A 297 -4.41 -19.19 2.94
CA ILE A 297 -4.97 -18.09 2.13
C ILE A 297 -5.17 -18.57 0.68
N LEU A 298 -4.12 -19.17 0.11
CA LEU A 298 -4.17 -19.69 -1.25
C LEU A 298 -5.23 -20.79 -1.43
N ASP A 299 -5.32 -21.71 -0.47
CA ASP A 299 -6.32 -22.80 -0.49
C ASP A 299 -7.75 -22.24 -0.47
N LYS A 300 -8.02 -21.25 0.41
CA LYS A 300 -9.31 -20.56 0.45
C LYS A 300 -9.62 -19.85 -0.86
N ILE A 301 -8.68 -19.07 -1.39
CA ILE A 301 -8.89 -18.37 -2.67
C ILE A 301 -9.21 -19.39 -3.77
N LYS A 302 -8.48 -20.51 -3.85
CA LYS A 302 -8.71 -21.54 -4.88
C LYS A 302 -10.07 -22.20 -4.76
N LYS A 303 -10.45 -22.64 -3.56
CA LYS A 303 -11.64 -23.49 -3.34
C LYS A 303 -12.93 -22.70 -3.26
N GLN A 304 -12.91 -21.50 -2.72
CA GLN A 304 -14.13 -20.74 -2.47
C GLN A 304 -14.55 -19.93 -3.69
N LYS A 305 -15.86 -19.82 -3.92
CA LYS A 305 -16.44 -18.86 -4.87
C LYS A 305 -16.42 -17.46 -4.28
N LEU A 306 -16.24 -16.45 -5.12
CA LEU A 306 -16.41 -15.07 -4.72
C LEU A 306 -17.90 -14.77 -4.47
N ILE A 307 -18.25 -14.59 -3.19
CA ILE A 307 -19.60 -14.20 -2.77
C ILE A 307 -19.59 -12.70 -2.47
N ILE A 308 -20.35 -11.93 -3.25
CA ILE A 308 -20.56 -10.50 -3.00
C ILE A 308 -21.83 -10.37 -2.15
N PRO A 309 -21.75 -9.77 -0.92
CA PRO A 309 -22.89 -9.64 -0.04
C PRO A 309 -24.05 -8.82 -0.68
N GLU A 310 -25.27 -9.33 -0.61
CA GLU A 310 -26.44 -8.66 -1.19
C GLU A 310 -27.01 -7.55 -0.28
N LYS A 311 -26.67 -7.54 1.00
CA LYS A 311 -27.23 -6.65 2.02
C LYS A 311 -27.01 -5.15 1.77
N LYS A 312 -26.15 -4.77 0.84
CA LYS A 312 -25.90 -3.38 0.44
C LYS A 312 -26.32 -3.17 -1.01
N LYS A 313 -27.01 -2.06 -1.25
CA LYS A 313 -27.47 -1.66 -2.59
C LYS A 313 -26.31 -1.10 -3.42
N PHE A 314 -25.39 -1.98 -3.82
CA PHE A 314 -24.41 -1.66 -4.86
C PHE A 314 -24.97 -2.01 -6.24
N SER A 315 -24.64 -1.19 -7.23
CA SER A 315 -25.10 -1.38 -8.60
C SER A 315 -24.58 -2.70 -9.21
N ALA A 316 -25.23 -3.15 -10.27
CA ALA A 316 -24.77 -4.30 -11.05
C ALA A 316 -23.41 -4.01 -11.71
N LEU A 317 -23.15 -2.76 -12.11
CA LEU A 317 -21.87 -2.33 -12.68
C LEU A 317 -20.74 -2.48 -11.67
N PHE A 318 -20.89 -1.96 -10.44
CA PHE A 318 -19.91 -2.16 -9.37
C PHE A 318 -19.61 -3.64 -9.12
N LYS A 319 -20.66 -4.45 -8.98
CA LYS A 319 -20.50 -5.89 -8.71
C LYS A 319 -19.76 -6.61 -9.86
N LYS A 320 -20.03 -6.22 -11.10
CA LYS A 320 -19.34 -6.75 -12.29
C LYS A 320 -17.87 -6.34 -12.28
N PHE A 321 -17.58 -5.07 -12.07
CA PHE A 321 -16.22 -4.53 -11.98
C PHE A 321 -15.42 -5.20 -10.87
N LEU A 322 -16.00 -5.34 -9.68
CA LEU A 322 -15.35 -6.02 -8.55
C LEU A 322 -15.00 -7.49 -8.87
N ARG A 323 -15.87 -8.22 -9.59
CA ARG A 323 -15.58 -9.58 -10.05
C ARG A 323 -14.44 -9.63 -11.06
N SER A 324 -14.35 -8.68 -11.99
CA SER A 324 -13.28 -8.62 -12.97
C SER A 324 -11.90 -8.36 -12.34
N LEU A 325 -11.84 -7.57 -11.26
CA LEU A 325 -10.62 -7.36 -10.47
C LEU A 325 -10.22 -8.61 -9.68
N LEU A 326 -11.18 -9.28 -9.04
CA LEU A 326 -10.96 -10.47 -8.21
C LEU A 326 -10.95 -11.77 -9.01
N GLU A 327 -10.84 -11.71 -10.35
CA GLU A 327 -10.66 -12.89 -11.19
C GLU A 327 -9.38 -13.63 -10.79
N LYS A 328 -9.51 -14.94 -10.52
CA LYS A 328 -8.40 -15.76 -10.01
C LYS A 328 -7.37 -16.07 -11.09
N ASN A 329 -7.84 -16.29 -12.32
CA ASN A 329 -6.96 -16.51 -13.45
C ASN A 329 -6.45 -15.16 -13.97
N ILE A 330 -5.14 -14.93 -13.84
CA ILE A 330 -4.50 -13.68 -14.26
C ILE A 330 -4.74 -13.35 -15.74
N LYS A 331 -4.86 -14.35 -16.61
CA LYS A 331 -5.13 -14.16 -18.05
C LYS A 331 -6.50 -13.52 -18.29
N ASN A 332 -7.49 -13.88 -17.49
CA ASN A 332 -8.87 -13.39 -17.62
C ASN A 332 -9.13 -12.15 -16.75
N ARG A 333 -8.19 -11.80 -15.84
CA ARG A 333 -8.32 -10.64 -14.98
C ARG A 333 -8.22 -9.35 -15.79
N ILE A 334 -9.07 -8.40 -15.47
CA ILE A 334 -9.12 -7.08 -16.11
C ILE A 334 -7.74 -6.39 -16.05
N SER A 335 -7.30 -5.85 -17.16
CA SER A 335 -6.11 -5.00 -17.25
C SER A 335 -6.41 -3.58 -16.75
N ILE A 336 -5.37 -2.77 -16.52
CA ILE A 336 -5.51 -1.37 -16.12
C ILE A 336 -6.25 -0.54 -17.18
N TYR A 337 -6.02 -0.80 -18.47
CA TYR A 337 -6.67 -0.08 -19.57
C TYR A 337 -8.15 -0.40 -19.66
N GLU A 338 -8.51 -1.70 -19.57
CA GLU A 338 -9.91 -2.13 -19.53
C GLU A 338 -10.63 -1.60 -18.29
N ALA A 339 -9.95 -1.53 -17.14
CA ALA A 339 -10.51 -1.02 -15.90
C ALA A 339 -10.82 0.49 -15.99
N LEU A 340 -9.94 1.29 -16.59
CA LEU A 340 -10.18 2.71 -16.83
C LEU A 340 -11.32 2.97 -17.83
N ASP A 341 -11.55 2.01 -18.74
CA ASP A 341 -12.64 2.08 -19.73
C ASP A 341 -13.96 1.45 -19.23
N ASP A 342 -13.96 0.83 -18.05
CA ASP A 342 -15.13 0.15 -17.49
C ASP A 342 -16.29 1.12 -17.26
N PRO A 343 -17.54 0.73 -17.62
CA PRO A 343 -18.71 1.59 -17.44
C PRO A 343 -18.94 2.07 -16.00
N TRP A 344 -18.56 1.29 -14.98
CA TRP A 344 -18.68 1.72 -13.60
C TRP A 344 -17.74 2.88 -13.27
N ILE A 345 -16.49 2.82 -13.73
CA ILE A 345 -15.51 3.92 -13.56
C ILE A 345 -15.96 5.16 -14.34
N LYS A 346 -16.43 4.98 -15.57
CA LYS A 346 -16.97 6.10 -16.40
C LYS A 346 -18.24 6.71 -15.79
N SER A 347 -19.01 5.96 -15.00
CA SER A 347 -20.20 6.48 -14.33
C SER A 347 -19.89 7.29 -13.06
N ALA A 348 -18.63 7.37 -12.63
CA ALA A 348 -18.25 8.08 -11.40
C ALA A 348 -18.76 9.53 -11.38
N ASP A 349 -18.68 10.25 -12.49
CA ASP A 349 -19.16 11.63 -12.60
C ASP A 349 -20.69 11.75 -12.50
N LEU A 350 -21.43 10.74 -12.96
CA LEU A 350 -22.88 10.67 -12.82
C LEU A 350 -23.29 10.35 -11.37
N LEU A 351 -22.57 9.42 -10.73
CA LEU A 351 -22.76 9.05 -9.34
C LEU A 351 -22.50 10.23 -8.40
N ILE A 352 -21.55 11.11 -8.73
CA ILE A 352 -21.26 12.35 -7.99
C ILE A 352 -22.49 13.29 -7.98
N LYS A 353 -23.31 13.29 -9.00
CA LYS A 353 -24.51 14.13 -9.08
C LYS A 353 -25.66 13.67 -8.17
N GLU A 354 -25.65 12.42 -7.70
CA GLU A 354 -26.65 11.88 -6.75
C GLU A 354 -26.34 12.25 -5.29
N LYS A 355 -26.05 13.54 -5.03
CA LYS A 355 -25.58 14.06 -3.73
C LYS A 355 -26.53 13.81 -2.55
N GLU A 356 -27.83 13.71 -2.79
CA GLU A 356 -28.86 13.62 -1.74
C GLU A 356 -28.76 12.33 -0.87
N LYS A 357 -28.16 11.27 -1.41
CA LYS A 357 -28.02 9.98 -0.74
C LYS A 357 -26.76 9.86 0.14
N LEU A 358 -25.95 10.92 0.19
CA LEU A 358 -24.65 10.94 0.86
C LEU A 358 -24.77 11.50 2.29
N ASN A 359 -23.86 11.08 3.18
CA ASN A 359 -23.74 11.72 4.49
C ASN A 359 -23.03 13.07 4.38
N ASP A 360 -23.06 13.85 5.48
CA ASP A 360 -22.51 15.21 5.47
C ASP A 360 -21.03 15.27 5.14
N MET A 361 -20.24 14.30 5.59
CA MET A 361 -18.82 14.22 5.24
C MET A 361 -18.65 13.86 3.76
N GLU A 362 -19.40 12.90 3.22
CA GLU A 362 -19.36 12.55 1.80
C GLU A 362 -19.86 13.71 0.92
N LYS A 363 -20.91 14.43 1.36
CA LYS A 363 -21.35 15.68 0.70
C LYS A 363 -20.28 16.74 0.70
N PHE A 364 -19.63 16.94 1.86
CA PHE A 364 -18.51 17.85 1.97
C PHE A 364 -17.38 17.45 1.01
N LEU A 365 -16.97 16.18 1.00
CA LEU A 365 -15.91 15.68 0.14
C LEU A 365 -16.23 15.90 -1.34
N ILE A 366 -17.49 15.65 -1.75
CA ILE A 366 -17.94 15.87 -3.12
C ILE A 366 -18.03 17.36 -3.44
N ASN A 367 -18.47 18.19 -2.50
CA ASN A 367 -18.48 19.63 -2.69
C ASN A 367 -17.06 20.20 -2.85
N MET A 368 -16.09 19.71 -2.09
CA MET A 368 -14.68 20.06 -2.32
C MET A 368 -14.22 19.73 -3.74
N ILE A 369 -14.62 18.58 -4.26
CA ILE A 369 -14.26 18.11 -5.60
C ILE A 369 -14.94 18.97 -6.69
N THR A 370 -16.23 19.27 -6.50
CA THR A 370 -17.05 19.90 -7.56
C THR A 370 -17.04 21.42 -7.53
N ASP A 371 -16.94 22.01 -6.33
CA ASP A 371 -17.20 23.45 -6.12
C ASP A 371 -15.94 24.24 -5.72
N ASN A 372 -14.74 23.64 -5.82
CA ASN A 372 -13.46 24.27 -5.43
C ASN A 372 -13.47 24.84 -3.98
N VAL A 373 -14.17 24.20 -3.06
CA VAL A 373 -14.16 24.61 -1.64
C VAL A 373 -12.76 24.37 -1.08
N ARG A 374 -12.06 25.43 -0.72
CA ARG A 374 -10.62 25.41 -0.43
C ARG A 374 -10.24 24.72 0.88
N SER A 375 -11.17 24.57 1.85
CA SER A 375 -10.88 23.84 3.08
C SER A 375 -12.15 23.40 3.83
N PHE A 376 -12.00 22.39 4.72
CA PHE A 376 -13.07 21.96 5.62
C PHE A 376 -13.52 23.08 6.57
N ASN A 377 -12.60 23.92 7.00
CA ASN A 377 -12.91 25.06 7.86
C ASN A 377 -13.77 26.12 7.15
N ASP A 378 -13.57 26.30 5.84
CA ASP A 378 -14.39 27.22 5.04
C ASP A 378 -15.79 26.64 4.81
N TYR A 379 -15.89 25.33 4.60
CA TYR A 379 -17.17 24.64 4.51
C TYR A 379 -17.98 24.75 5.81
N LEU A 380 -17.36 24.52 6.97
CA LEU A 380 -18.03 24.63 8.28
C LEU A 380 -18.49 26.06 8.58
N LYS A 381 -17.70 27.08 8.22
CA LYS A 381 -18.08 28.49 8.37
C LYS A 381 -19.29 28.87 7.51
N ASN A 382 -19.37 28.31 6.31
CA ASN A 382 -20.42 28.64 5.34
C ASN A 382 -21.75 27.92 5.61
N ASN A 383 -21.74 26.82 6.38
CA ASN A 383 -22.94 26.01 6.59
C ASN A 383 -23.53 26.05 8.01
N ASN A 384 -23.04 26.93 8.90
CA ASN A 384 -23.59 27.16 10.28
C ASN A 384 -24.06 25.88 11.00
N SER A 385 -23.36 24.76 10.86
CA SER A 385 -23.76 23.51 11.50
C SER A 385 -22.99 23.29 12.79
N ASP A 386 -23.64 23.55 13.91
CA ASP A 386 -23.19 23.36 15.31
C ASP A 386 -23.01 21.89 15.74
N THR A 387 -22.52 21.00 14.93
CA THR A 387 -22.47 19.56 15.26
C THR A 387 -21.12 18.87 15.09
N PHE A 388 -20.02 19.57 15.25
CA PHE A 388 -18.73 18.90 15.46
C PHE A 388 -18.07 19.34 16.75
N HIS A 389 -18.61 18.87 17.89
CA HIS A 389 -17.85 18.87 19.14
C HIS A 389 -16.66 17.94 18.99
N THR A 390 -15.48 18.52 18.96
CA THR A 390 -14.22 17.82 19.22
C THR A 390 -14.27 17.32 20.67
N SER A 391 -14.56 16.07 20.89
CA SER A 391 -14.23 15.39 22.14
C SER A 391 -12.73 15.06 22.11
N ASN A 392 -12.02 15.66 23.05
CA ASN A 392 -10.62 15.47 23.39
C ASN A 392 -10.20 14.00 23.56
#